data_be4c1c298c61f9a72760689b74d50ddc
#
_entry.id   be4c1c298c61f9a72760689b74d50ddc
#
_cell.length_a   1.000
_cell.length_b   1.000
_cell.length_c   1.000
_cell.angle_alpha   90.00
_cell.angle_beta   90.00
_cell.angle_gamma   90.00
#
_symmetry.space_group_name_H-M   'P 1'
#
loop_
_entity.id
_entity.type
_entity.pdbx_description
1 polymer ?
#
loop_
_entity_poly.entity_id
_entity_poly.type
_entity_poly.pdbx_seq_one_letter_code
_entity_poly.pdbx_strand_id
1 'polypeptide(L)'
;MLRLVARLILDLHKNPEYLGFLRMVVADSRQFPWIAGELASVMDPLSDRLTRYLAHLTAMSVLNCRNPLLAAHQFMGALNEFSLWPWMINRECLPVPAEEIVEGTVGMFLGHYRRPRLKGRT
;
A
#
# COMPACT_ATOMS: atom_id res chain seq x y z
N MET A 1 0.32 -12.17 -6.60
CA MET A 1 1.25 -11.50 -5.70
C MET A 1 0.69 -10.20 -5.12
N LEU A 2 0.20 -9.29 -5.95
CA LEU A 2 -0.36 -8.04 -5.43
C LEU A 2 -1.55 -8.26 -4.51
N ARG A 3 -2.36 -9.27 -4.78
CA ARG A 3 -3.47 -9.61 -3.87
C ARG A 3 -2.96 -10.01 -2.49
N LEU A 4 -1.88 -10.78 -2.46
CA LEU A 4 -1.28 -11.18 -1.20
C LEU A 4 -0.75 -9.95 -0.44
N VAL A 5 -0.06 -9.06 -1.14
CA VAL A 5 0.45 -7.84 -0.53
C VAL A 5 -0.70 -7.01 0.04
N ALA A 6 -1.79 -6.86 -0.71
CA ALA A 6 -2.95 -6.10 -0.26
C ALA A 6 -3.55 -6.72 1.01
N ARG A 7 -3.69 -8.05 1.06
CA ARG A 7 -4.24 -8.72 2.24
C ARG A 7 -3.33 -8.56 3.45
N LEU A 8 -2.03 -8.66 3.24
CA LEU A 8 -1.08 -8.47 4.34
C LEU A 8 -1.15 -7.05 4.91
N ILE A 9 -1.31 -6.06 4.04
CA ILE A 9 -1.44 -4.67 4.48
C ILE A 9 -2.73 -4.48 5.26
N LEU A 10 -3.85 -5.03 4.78
CA LEU A 10 -5.11 -4.93 5.51
C LEU A 10 -5.04 -5.62 6.87
N ASP A 11 -4.37 -6.77 6.93
CA ASP A 11 -4.20 -7.47 8.20
C ASP A 11 -3.32 -6.67 9.17
N LEU A 12 -2.27 -6.04 8.66
CA LEU A 12 -1.41 -5.20 9.49
C LEU A 12 -2.21 -4.04 10.10
N HIS A 13 -3.13 -3.46 9.35
CA HIS A 13 -3.95 -2.36 9.83
C HIS A 13 -4.95 -2.78 10.91
N LYS A 14 -5.15 -4.08 11.12
CA LYS A 14 -5.98 -4.57 12.21
C LYS A 14 -5.17 -4.89 13.47
N ASN A 15 -3.86 -4.85 13.38
CA ASN A 15 -3.01 -5.20 14.51
C ASN A 15 -3.03 -4.08 15.55
N PRO A 16 -3.52 -4.35 16.78
CA PRO A 16 -3.63 -3.30 17.80
C PRO A 16 -2.29 -2.68 18.20
N GLU A 17 -1.22 -3.47 18.20
CA GLU A 17 0.10 -2.95 18.56
C GLU A 17 0.61 -1.99 17.48
N TYR A 18 0.42 -2.35 16.22
CA TYR A 18 0.81 -1.48 15.12
C TYR A 18 0.01 -0.18 15.14
N LEU A 19 -1.30 -0.27 15.32
CA LEU A 19 -2.14 0.93 15.39
C LEU A 19 -1.82 1.80 16.60
N GLY A 20 -1.53 1.17 17.74
CA GLY A 20 -1.12 1.89 18.94
C GLY A 20 0.17 2.67 18.71
N PHE A 21 1.13 2.04 18.03
CA PHE A 21 2.38 2.69 17.68
C PHE A 21 2.12 3.88 16.75
N LEU A 22 1.30 3.70 15.73
CA LEU A 22 0.97 4.77 14.79
C LEU A 22 0.26 5.94 15.49
N ARG A 23 -0.67 5.64 16.39
CA ARG A 23 -1.36 6.69 17.14
C ARG A 23 -0.38 7.50 17.98
N MET A 24 0.58 6.83 18.59
CA MET A 24 1.63 7.49 19.35
C MET A 24 2.47 8.39 18.44
N VAL A 25 2.87 7.90 17.28
CA VAL A 25 3.66 8.67 16.32
C VAL A 25 2.90 9.92 15.90
N VAL A 26 1.63 9.78 15.55
CA VAL A 26 0.82 10.92 15.12
C VAL A 26 0.68 11.94 16.24
N ALA A 27 0.47 11.46 17.48
CA ALA A 27 0.26 12.36 18.62
C ALA A 27 1.53 13.08 19.04
N ASP A 28 2.68 12.41 18.97
CA ASP A 28 3.91 12.89 19.60
C ASP A 28 4.97 13.39 18.63
N SER A 29 4.80 13.19 17.33
CA SER A 29 5.84 13.52 16.34
C SER A 29 6.16 15.01 16.27
N ARG A 30 5.22 15.86 16.60
CA ARG A 30 5.47 17.31 16.60
C ARG A 30 6.40 17.71 17.74
N GLN A 31 6.20 17.10 18.90
CA GLN A 31 7.01 17.39 20.08
C GLN A 31 8.34 16.63 20.04
N PHE A 32 8.33 15.42 19.48
CA PHE A 32 9.50 14.57 19.40
C PHE A 32 9.73 14.13 17.96
N PRO A 33 10.36 14.97 17.14
CA PRO A 33 10.51 14.67 15.70
C PRO A 33 11.22 13.37 15.39
N TRP A 34 12.07 12.87 16.30
CA TRP A 34 12.78 11.59 16.07
C TRP A 34 11.82 10.40 15.98
N ILE A 35 10.60 10.54 16.52
CA ILE A 35 9.61 9.45 16.46
C ILE A 35 9.21 9.16 15.02
N ALA A 36 9.10 10.21 14.18
CA ALA A 36 8.79 10.01 12.76
C ALA A 36 9.87 9.17 12.07
N GLY A 37 11.14 9.35 12.46
CA GLY A 37 12.22 8.53 11.93
C GLY A 37 12.08 7.06 12.32
N GLU A 38 11.62 6.78 13.53
CA GLU A 38 11.36 5.41 13.95
C GLU A 38 10.25 4.76 13.11
N LEU A 39 9.19 5.51 12.81
CA LEU A 39 8.14 5.00 11.95
C LEU A 39 8.68 4.71 10.55
N ALA A 40 9.47 5.61 10.00
CA ALA A 40 10.05 5.42 8.68
C ALA A 40 10.91 4.16 8.63
N SER A 41 11.68 3.88 9.69
CA SER A 41 12.52 2.68 9.73
C SER A 41 11.71 1.38 9.68
N VAL A 42 10.45 1.42 10.09
CA VAL A 42 9.56 0.27 10.04
C VAL A 42 8.87 0.17 8.69
N MET A 43 8.44 1.29 8.13
CA MET A 43 7.62 1.30 6.92
C MET A 43 8.40 1.33 5.62
N ASP A 44 9.56 1.99 5.61
CA ASP A 44 10.36 2.11 4.40
C ASP A 44 10.77 0.78 3.78
N PRO A 45 11.17 -0.25 4.56
CA PRO A 45 11.52 -1.54 3.96
C PRO A 45 10.38 -2.16 3.16
N LEU A 46 9.14 -2.04 3.61
CA LEU A 46 7.99 -2.58 2.88
C LEU A 46 7.79 -1.80 1.58
N SER A 47 7.83 -0.48 1.66
CA SER A 47 7.71 0.38 0.49
C SER A 47 8.82 0.09 -0.52
N ASP A 48 10.05 -0.09 -0.04
CA ASP A 48 11.19 -0.38 -0.90
C ASP A 48 11.05 -1.74 -1.59
N ARG A 49 10.56 -2.74 -0.89
CA ARG A 49 10.34 -4.06 -1.48
C ARG A 49 9.28 -4.01 -2.57
N LEU A 50 8.19 -3.31 -2.30
CA LEU A 50 7.13 -3.17 -3.30
C LEU A 50 7.63 -2.40 -4.51
N THR A 51 8.37 -1.31 -4.28
CA THR A 51 8.95 -0.52 -5.35
C THR A 51 9.86 -1.38 -6.23
N ARG A 52 10.73 -2.16 -5.62
CA ARG A 52 11.64 -3.03 -6.38
C ARG A 52 10.90 -4.11 -7.14
N TYR A 53 9.85 -4.65 -6.56
CA TYR A 53 9.04 -5.66 -7.22
C TYR A 53 8.38 -5.07 -8.47
N LEU A 54 7.82 -3.87 -8.36
CA LEU A 54 7.18 -3.21 -9.50
C LEU A 54 8.19 -2.84 -10.57
N ALA A 55 9.39 -2.42 -10.17
CA ALA A 55 10.47 -2.16 -11.12
C ALA A 55 10.87 -3.43 -11.86
N HIS A 56 10.93 -4.55 -11.15
CA HIS A 56 11.25 -5.84 -11.75
C HIS A 56 10.19 -6.25 -12.77
N LEU A 57 8.92 -6.14 -12.42
CA LEU A 57 7.84 -6.46 -13.36
C LEU A 57 7.84 -5.55 -14.58
N THR A 58 8.24 -4.30 -14.39
CA THR A 58 8.36 -3.37 -15.51
C THR A 58 9.52 -3.77 -16.41
N ALA A 59 10.65 -4.18 -15.84
CA ALA A 59 11.78 -4.67 -16.62
C ALA A 59 11.44 -5.92 -17.41
N MET A 60 10.53 -6.75 -16.87
CA MET A 60 10.07 -7.96 -17.55
C MET A 60 8.91 -7.68 -18.53
N SER A 61 8.54 -6.44 -18.72
CA SER A 61 7.46 -6.03 -19.60
C SER A 61 6.07 -6.55 -19.19
N VAL A 62 5.91 -6.91 -17.93
CA VAL A 62 4.61 -7.31 -17.39
C VAL A 62 3.79 -6.06 -17.04
N LEU A 63 4.44 -5.08 -16.44
CA LEU A 63 3.82 -3.80 -16.12
C LEU A 63 4.56 -2.67 -16.83
N ASN A 64 4.02 -1.48 -16.70
CA ASN A 64 4.65 -0.27 -17.22
C ASN A 64 4.62 0.82 -16.14
N CYS A 65 5.41 0.63 -15.11
CA CYS A 65 5.54 1.61 -14.05
C CYS A 65 6.72 2.50 -14.36
N ARG A 66 6.48 3.65 -14.99
CA ARG A 66 7.56 4.58 -15.29
C ARG A 66 8.22 5.09 -14.03
N ASN A 67 7.45 5.22 -12.97
CA ASN A 67 7.96 5.63 -11.67
C ASN A 67 7.51 4.58 -10.65
N PRO A 68 8.30 3.53 -10.43
CA PRO A 68 7.90 2.46 -9.51
C PRO A 68 7.65 2.94 -8.08
N LEU A 69 8.37 3.95 -7.62
CA LEU A 69 8.15 4.49 -6.29
C LEU A 69 6.76 5.13 -6.19
N LEU A 70 6.38 5.92 -7.19
CA LEU A 70 5.04 6.51 -7.24
C LEU A 70 3.98 5.43 -7.27
N ALA A 71 4.15 4.43 -8.11
CA ALA A 71 3.20 3.34 -8.22
C ALA A 71 3.04 2.58 -6.90
N ALA A 72 4.14 2.33 -6.20
CA ALA A 72 4.10 1.64 -4.91
C ALA A 72 3.29 2.46 -3.90
N HIS A 73 3.54 3.76 -3.82
CA HIS A 73 2.81 4.62 -2.90
C HIS A 73 1.33 4.74 -3.28
N GLN A 74 1.01 4.76 -4.56
CA GLN A 74 -0.38 4.76 -4.99
C GLN A 74 -1.10 3.49 -4.58
N PHE A 75 -0.45 2.34 -4.70
CA PHE A 75 -1.04 1.08 -4.29
C PHE A 75 -1.30 1.05 -2.79
N MET A 76 -0.30 1.42 -2.01
CA MET A 76 -0.42 1.43 -0.55
C MET A 76 -1.43 2.46 -0.07
N GLY A 77 -1.44 3.65 -0.69
CA GLY A 77 -2.37 4.70 -0.34
C GLY A 77 -3.83 4.33 -0.59
N ALA A 78 -4.07 3.59 -1.67
CA ALA A 78 -5.42 3.12 -1.96
C ALA A 78 -5.95 2.20 -0.86
N LEU A 79 -5.06 1.38 -0.26
CA LEU A 79 -5.45 0.51 0.84
C LEU A 79 -5.60 1.29 2.15
N ASN A 80 -4.71 2.24 2.39
CA ASN A 80 -4.74 3.02 3.62
C ASN A 80 -6.05 3.79 3.80
N GLU A 81 -6.60 4.29 2.70
CA GLU A 81 -7.85 5.03 2.76
C GLU A 81 -8.99 4.18 3.32
N PHE A 82 -9.03 2.90 2.96
CA PHE A 82 -10.11 2.01 3.37
C PHE A 82 -9.92 1.42 4.76
N SER A 83 -8.69 1.19 5.18
CA SER A 83 -8.47 0.43 6.40
C SER A 83 -7.69 1.17 7.47
N LEU A 84 -6.60 1.85 7.11
CA LEU A 84 -5.75 2.47 8.12
C LEU A 84 -6.45 3.61 8.85
N TRP A 85 -6.93 4.60 8.10
CA TRP A 85 -7.50 5.78 8.71
C TRP A 85 -8.76 5.50 9.53
N PRO A 86 -9.72 4.66 9.05
CA PRO A 86 -10.86 4.32 9.90
C PRO A 86 -10.46 3.67 11.22
N TRP A 87 -9.48 2.75 11.19
CA TRP A 87 -9.03 2.11 12.42
C TRP A 87 -8.30 3.09 13.33
N MET A 88 -7.57 4.05 12.76
CA MET A 88 -6.88 5.07 13.54
C MET A 88 -7.85 5.94 14.34
N ILE A 89 -9.05 6.18 13.82
CA ILE A 89 -10.06 6.98 14.51
C ILE A 89 -11.14 6.11 15.15
N ASN A 90 -10.80 4.87 15.46
CA ASN A 90 -11.67 3.92 16.17
C ASN A 90 -12.93 3.51 15.42
N ARG A 91 -12.89 3.52 14.11
CA ARG A 91 -13.93 2.87 13.32
C ARG A 91 -13.49 1.45 13.09
N GLU A 92 -14.20 0.50 13.66
CA GLU A 92 -13.76 -0.88 13.65
C GLU A 92 -14.41 -1.72 12.57
N CYS A 93 -14.86 -1.10 11.51
CA CYS A 93 -15.42 -1.83 10.37
C CYS A 93 -15.00 -1.18 9.08
N LEU A 94 -14.82 -2.01 8.06
CA LEU A 94 -14.50 -1.52 6.72
C LEU A 94 -15.76 -1.02 6.05
N PRO A 95 -15.66 0.00 5.18
CA PRO A 95 -16.82 0.53 4.46
C PRO A 95 -17.41 -0.48 3.47
N VAL A 96 -16.58 -1.39 2.98
CA VAL A 96 -17.01 -2.48 2.11
C VAL A 96 -16.21 -3.73 2.50
N PRO A 97 -16.64 -4.93 2.07
CA PRO A 97 -15.92 -6.15 2.43
C PRO A 97 -14.45 -6.13 2.00
N ALA A 98 -13.60 -6.73 2.82
CA ALA A 98 -12.16 -6.75 2.56
C ALA A 98 -11.82 -7.29 1.18
N GLU A 99 -12.51 -8.34 0.72
CA GLU A 99 -12.22 -8.91 -0.59
C GLU A 99 -12.55 -7.94 -1.72
N GLU A 100 -13.57 -7.10 -1.56
CA GLU A 100 -13.85 -6.07 -2.57
C GLU A 100 -12.76 -5.01 -2.59
N ILE A 101 -12.22 -4.66 -1.44
CA ILE A 101 -11.11 -3.71 -1.37
C ILE A 101 -9.90 -4.29 -2.09
N VAL A 102 -9.58 -5.54 -1.82
CA VAL A 102 -8.42 -6.20 -2.45
C VAL A 102 -8.61 -6.28 -3.96
N GLU A 103 -9.74 -6.82 -4.41
CA GLU A 103 -9.96 -7.01 -5.84
C GLU A 103 -10.09 -5.68 -6.58
N GLY A 104 -10.77 -4.71 -5.97
CA GLY A 104 -10.93 -3.40 -6.57
C GLY A 104 -9.61 -2.65 -6.70
N THR A 105 -8.80 -2.69 -5.65
CA THR A 105 -7.50 -2.02 -5.65
C THR A 105 -6.55 -2.66 -6.66
N VAL A 106 -6.44 -3.98 -6.65
CA VAL A 106 -5.57 -4.69 -7.58
C VAL A 106 -6.05 -4.50 -9.01
N GLY A 107 -7.37 -4.59 -9.23
CA GLY A 107 -7.93 -4.40 -10.56
C GLY A 107 -7.67 -3.01 -11.11
N MET A 108 -7.89 -1.99 -10.30
CA MET A 108 -7.62 -0.61 -10.70
C MET A 108 -6.14 -0.40 -11.02
N PHE A 109 -5.28 -0.91 -10.15
CA PHE A 109 -3.84 -0.78 -10.31
C PHE A 109 -3.35 -1.46 -11.59
N LEU A 110 -3.75 -2.71 -11.79
CA LEU A 110 -3.37 -3.46 -13.00
C LEU A 110 -4.00 -2.85 -14.25
N GLY A 111 -5.22 -2.33 -14.14
CA GLY A 111 -5.85 -1.67 -15.27
C GLY A 111 -5.06 -0.48 -15.77
N HIS A 112 -4.41 0.24 -14.86
CA HIS A 112 -3.60 1.38 -15.25
C HIS A 112 -2.17 0.98 -15.65
N TYR A 113 -1.54 0.08 -14.91
CA TYR A 113 -0.12 -0.19 -15.08
C TYR A 113 0.20 -1.42 -15.92
N ARG A 114 -0.77 -2.27 -16.24
CA ARG A 114 -0.50 -3.44 -17.06
C ARG A 114 -0.10 -3.01 -18.47
N ARG A 115 0.95 -3.62 -18.96
CA ARG A 115 1.38 -3.31 -20.32
C ARG A 115 0.33 -3.82 -21.30
N PRO A 116 -0.12 -3.00 -22.27
CA PRO A 116 -1.12 -3.44 -23.23
C PRO A 116 -0.61 -4.60 -24.06
N ARG A 117 -1.54 -5.48 -24.43
CA ARG A 117 -1.20 -6.52 -25.35
C ARG A 117 -0.96 -5.93 -26.70
N LEU A 118 0.06 -6.38 -27.35
CA LEU A 118 0.33 -5.89 -28.68
C LEU A 118 -0.56 -6.49 -29.72
N LYS A 119 -1.26 -7.51 -29.47
CA LYS A 119 -2.21 -7.99 -30.33
C LYS A 119 -2.03 -7.67 -31.70
N GLY A 120 -1.63 -8.10 -32.39
CA GLY A 120 -1.68 -7.89 -33.73
C GLY A 120 -1.86 -6.51 -34.16
N ARG A 121 -1.92 -5.71 -33.49
CA ARG A 121 -2.19 -4.52 -33.84
C ARG A 121 -0.98 -4.11 -34.15
N THR A 122 -0.52 -4.40 -34.30
CA THR A 122 0.47 -4.02 -34.68
C THR A 122 0.52 -3.30 -35.27
#